data_93bdd395503d3701b35f1197b5652d20
#
_entry.id   93bdd395503d3701b35f1197b5652d20
#
_cell.length_a   1.000
_cell.length_b   1.000
_cell.length_c   1.000
_cell.angle_alpha   90.00
_cell.angle_beta   90.00
_cell.angle_gamma   90.00
#
_symmetry.space_group_name_H-M   'P 1'
#
loop_
_entity.id
_entity.type
_entity.pdbx_description
1 polymer ?
#
loop_
_entity_poly.entity_id
_entity_poly.type
_entity_poly.pdbx_seq_one_letter_code
_entity_poly.pdbx_strand_id
1 'polypeptide(L)'
;MELIDEAKERCSITWSDSTTDSRITNIVSEATAEMNNLLGSSSASPVDYTADLMARDLLLNLILYKWNEQSEKFRDAYQQEIVECRRQYDVAQYETMLAATTEVSS
;
A
#
# COMPACT_ATOMS: atom_id res chain seq x y z
N MET A 1 -0.08 -13.44 -9.76
CA MET A 1 -1.13 -13.66 -8.75
C MET A 1 -1.78 -12.32 -8.41
N GLU A 2 -3.10 -12.28 -8.36
CA GLU A 2 -3.79 -11.06 -8.00
C GLU A 2 -3.62 -10.74 -6.52
N LEU A 3 -3.71 -9.45 -6.19
CA LEU A 3 -3.50 -8.98 -4.82
C LEU A 3 -4.43 -9.68 -3.82
N ILE A 4 -5.71 -9.87 -4.17
CA ILE A 4 -6.65 -10.51 -3.27
C ILE A 4 -6.27 -11.97 -3.00
N ASP A 5 -5.75 -12.67 -3.99
CA ASP A 5 -5.30 -14.05 -3.82
C ASP A 5 -4.09 -14.14 -2.90
N GLU A 6 -3.12 -13.24 -3.07
CA GLU A 6 -1.98 -13.16 -2.16
C GLU A 6 -2.42 -12.79 -0.74
N ALA A 7 -3.38 -11.87 -0.62
CA ALA A 7 -3.92 -11.48 0.69
C ALA A 7 -4.54 -12.68 1.40
N LYS A 8 -5.31 -13.48 0.69
CA LYS A 8 -5.90 -14.70 1.24
C LYS A 8 -4.83 -15.68 1.71
N GLU A 9 -3.78 -15.88 0.90
CA GLU A 9 -2.65 -16.73 1.29
C GLU A 9 -1.97 -16.21 2.54
N ARG A 10 -1.69 -14.91 2.61
CA ARG A 10 -1.03 -14.28 3.75
C ARG A 10 -1.85 -14.43 5.03
N CYS A 11 -3.16 -14.37 4.92
CA CYS A 11 -4.08 -14.51 6.04
C CYS A 11 -4.44 -15.97 6.34
N SER A 12 -3.85 -16.92 5.64
CA SER A 12 -4.10 -18.37 5.79
C SER A 12 -5.56 -18.73 5.52
N ILE A 13 -6.19 -18.06 4.59
CA ILE A 13 -7.57 -18.33 4.19
C ILE A 13 -7.55 -19.42 3.12
N THR A 14 -7.97 -20.64 3.50
CA THR A 14 -7.98 -21.78 2.57
C THR A 14 -9.38 -22.18 2.14
N TRP A 15 -10.41 -21.55 2.71
CA TRP A 15 -11.81 -21.81 2.40
C TRP A 15 -12.38 -20.66 1.57
N SER A 16 -13.54 -20.92 0.96
CA SER A 16 -14.24 -19.90 0.17
C SER A 16 -15.70 -19.87 0.58
N ASP A 17 -16.16 -18.71 1.07
CA ASP A 17 -17.56 -18.43 1.34
C ASP A 17 -17.82 -16.94 1.16
N SER A 18 -19.09 -16.57 0.97
CA SER A 18 -19.44 -15.19 0.63
C SER A 18 -19.12 -14.19 1.75
N THR A 19 -19.25 -14.59 3.01
CA THR A 19 -18.97 -13.73 4.15
C THR A 19 -17.46 -13.44 4.26
N THR A 20 -16.63 -14.46 4.16
CA THR A 20 -15.18 -14.34 4.19
C THR A 20 -14.68 -13.53 2.99
N ASP A 21 -15.19 -13.83 1.80
CA ASP A 21 -14.79 -13.12 0.58
C ASP A 21 -15.14 -11.63 0.66
N SER A 22 -16.32 -11.29 1.17
CA SER A 22 -16.73 -9.90 1.36
C SER A 22 -15.83 -9.19 2.38
N ARG A 23 -15.51 -9.86 3.47
CA ARG A 23 -14.66 -9.30 4.52
C ARG A 23 -13.25 -9.02 4.00
N ILE A 24 -12.63 -9.98 3.33
CA ILE A 24 -11.26 -9.79 2.83
C ILE A 24 -11.22 -8.76 1.71
N THR A 25 -12.24 -8.71 0.85
CA THR A 25 -12.34 -7.70 -0.21
C THR A 25 -12.41 -6.30 0.38
N ASN A 26 -13.21 -6.10 1.41
CA ASN A 26 -13.31 -4.81 2.10
C ASN A 26 -12.00 -4.43 2.77
N ILE A 27 -11.35 -5.39 3.43
CA ILE A 27 -10.06 -5.16 4.08
C ILE A 27 -8.99 -4.76 3.06
N VAL A 28 -8.94 -5.43 1.91
CA VAL A 28 -7.99 -5.09 0.83
C VAL A 28 -8.23 -3.66 0.35
N SER A 29 -9.48 -3.29 0.14
CA SER A 29 -9.84 -1.93 -0.30
C SER A 29 -9.44 -0.87 0.72
N GLU A 30 -9.76 -1.08 2.00
CA GLU A 30 -9.40 -0.17 3.08
C GLU A 30 -7.89 -0.06 3.26
N ALA A 31 -7.20 -1.20 3.24
CA ALA A 31 -5.75 -1.23 3.42
C ALA A 31 -5.04 -0.54 2.26
N THR A 32 -5.52 -0.71 1.04
CA THR A 32 -4.95 -0.05 -0.12
C THR A 32 -5.06 1.48 -0.01
N ALA A 33 -6.23 1.97 0.37
CA ALA A 33 -6.43 3.41 0.58
C ALA A 33 -5.53 3.96 1.69
N GLU A 34 -5.42 3.24 2.81
CA GLU A 34 -4.56 3.63 3.92
C GLU A 34 -3.08 3.61 3.52
N MET A 35 -2.64 2.56 2.82
CA MET A 35 -1.25 2.45 2.38
C MET A 35 -0.90 3.54 1.37
N ASN A 36 -1.78 3.86 0.43
CA ASN A 36 -1.58 4.97 -0.49
C ASN A 36 -1.32 6.28 0.27
N ASN A 37 -2.08 6.51 1.33
CA ASN A 37 -1.92 7.69 2.17
C ASN A 37 -0.59 7.66 2.94
N LEU A 38 -0.23 6.52 3.50
CA LEU A 38 1.02 6.34 4.25
C LEU A 38 2.26 6.52 3.37
N LEU A 39 2.19 6.08 2.11
CA LEU A 39 3.32 6.15 1.19
C LEU A 39 3.34 7.45 0.37
N GLY A 40 2.34 8.31 0.53
CA GLY A 40 2.29 9.56 -0.21
C GLY A 40 1.95 9.39 -1.68
N SER A 41 1.15 8.38 -2.02
CA SER A 41 0.70 8.17 -3.39
C SER A 41 -0.11 9.37 -3.90
N SER A 42 0.14 9.79 -5.13
CA SER A 42 -0.57 10.92 -5.73
C SER A 42 -0.76 10.67 -7.22
N SER A 43 -1.53 11.54 -7.88
CA SER A 43 -1.71 11.45 -9.32
C SER A 43 -0.40 11.66 -10.08
N ALA A 44 0.54 12.43 -9.53
CA ALA A 44 1.86 12.64 -10.13
C ALA A 44 2.80 11.46 -9.90
N SER A 45 2.66 10.76 -8.77
CA SER A 45 3.52 9.65 -8.40
C SER A 45 2.69 8.56 -7.71
N PRO A 46 1.85 7.84 -8.47
CA PRO A 46 1.02 6.79 -7.89
C PRO A 46 1.85 5.57 -7.51
N VAL A 47 1.46 4.90 -6.44
CA VAL A 47 2.08 3.65 -6.02
C VAL A 47 1.53 2.52 -6.89
N ASP A 48 2.44 1.77 -7.51
CA ASP A 48 2.08 0.58 -8.30
C ASP A 48 2.49 -0.68 -7.52
N TYR A 49 1.52 -1.32 -6.90
CA TYR A 49 1.75 -2.51 -6.09
C TYR A 49 2.10 -3.75 -6.91
N THR A 50 2.02 -3.68 -8.23
CA THR A 50 2.47 -4.78 -9.09
C THR A 50 3.96 -4.68 -9.41
N ALA A 51 4.51 -3.46 -9.42
CA ALA A 51 5.90 -3.19 -9.76
C ALA A 51 6.77 -2.98 -8.52
N ASP A 52 6.24 -2.28 -7.51
CA ASP A 52 6.96 -1.98 -6.27
C ASP A 52 6.73 -3.09 -5.26
N LEU A 53 7.66 -4.03 -5.18
CA LEU A 53 7.53 -5.21 -4.31
C LEU A 53 7.59 -4.84 -2.82
N MET A 54 8.33 -3.80 -2.46
CA MET A 54 8.38 -3.32 -1.08
C MET A 54 7.02 -2.77 -0.65
N ALA A 55 6.42 -1.92 -1.50
CA ALA A 55 5.08 -1.38 -1.23
C ALA A 55 4.04 -2.49 -1.17
N ARG A 56 4.14 -3.47 -2.07
CA ARG A 56 3.22 -4.61 -2.10
C ARG A 56 3.32 -5.43 -0.81
N ASP A 57 4.53 -5.68 -0.33
CA ASP A 57 4.74 -6.44 0.91
C ASP A 57 4.18 -5.69 2.12
N LEU A 58 4.42 -4.38 2.19
CA LEU A 58 3.84 -3.54 3.25
C LEU A 58 2.31 -3.59 3.23
N LEU A 59 1.71 -3.51 2.03
CA LEU A 59 0.26 -3.59 1.88
C LEU A 59 -0.27 -4.95 2.35
N LEU A 60 0.37 -6.04 1.97
CA LEU A 60 -0.03 -7.38 2.38
C LEU A 60 0.07 -7.57 3.90
N ASN A 61 1.09 -7.01 4.52
CA ASN A 61 1.24 -7.06 5.97
C ASN A 61 0.18 -6.21 6.68
N LEU A 62 -0.17 -5.05 6.12
CA LEU A 62 -1.28 -4.26 6.67
C LEU A 62 -2.60 -5.02 6.59
N ILE A 63 -2.84 -5.70 5.47
CA ILE A 63 -4.03 -6.55 5.30
C ILE A 63 -4.06 -7.63 6.37
N LEU A 64 -2.93 -8.29 6.63
CA LEU A 64 -2.83 -9.32 7.67
C LEU A 64 -3.15 -8.75 9.05
N TYR A 65 -2.61 -7.57 9.38
CA TYR A 65 -2.88 -6.92 10.67
C TYR A 65 -4.37 -6.56 10.80
N LYS A 66 -4.98 -6.04 9.72
CA LYS A 66 -6.41 -5.72 9.72
C LYS A 66 -7.27 -6.99 9.85
N TRP A 67 -6.87 -8.07 9.19
CA TRP A 67 -7.57 -9.35 9.28
C TRP A 67 -7.58 -9.87 10.72
N ASN A 68 -6.49 -9.67 11.45
CA ASN A 68 -6.35 -10.07 12.84
C ASN A 68 -6.80 -9.01 13.84
N GLU A 69 -7.40 -7.93 13.37
CA GLU A 69 -7.89 -6.82 14.21
C GLU A 69 -6.78 -6.15 15.03
N GLN A 70 -5.58 -6.01 14.42
CA GLN A 70 -4.39 -5.45 15.04
C GLN A 70 -3.82 -4.27 14.25
N SER A 71 -4.67 -3.61 13.43
CA SER A 71 -4.20 -2.56 12.52
C SER A 71 -3.51 -1.39 13.24
N GLU A 72 -3.88 -1.10 14.48
CA GLU A 72 -3.26 -0.02 15.26
C GLU A 72 -1.80 -0.30 15.58
N LYS A 73 -1.37 -1.55 15.53
CA LYS A 73 0.01 -1.94 15.81
C LYS A 73 0.90 -1.90 14.57
N PHE A 74 0.30 -1.82 13.39
CA PHE A 74 1.04 -1.91 12.13
C PHE A 74 2.05 -0.78 11.97
N ARG A 75 1.64 0.46 12.22
CA ARG A 75 2.50 1.63 12.03
C ARG A 75 3.76 1.54 12.90
N ASP A 76 3.62 1.15 14.15
CA ASP A 76 4.75 1.02 15.07
C ASP A 76 5.69 -0.10 14.62
N ALA A 77 5.12 -1.23 14.17
CA ALA A 77 5.90 -2.37 13.75
C ALA A 77 6.69 -2.12 12.45
N TYR A 78 6.12 -1.34 11.53
CA TYR A 78 6.69 -1.14 10.19
C TYR A 78 7.06 0.31 9.89
N GLN A 79 7.20 1.15 10.91
CA GLN A 79 7.48 2.59 10.76
C GLN A 79 8.70 2.85 9.87
N GLN A 80 9.78 2.13 10.08
CA GLN A 80 11.02 2.34 9.33
C GLN A 80 10.83 1.98 7.85
N GLU A 81 10.19 0.84 7.58
CA GLU A 81 9.94 0.37 6.22
C GLU A 81 8.99 1.32 5.48
N ILE A 82 7.98 1.85 6.18
CA ILE A 82 7.06 2.83 5.60
C ILE A 82 7.82 4.09 5.20
N VAL A 83 8.68 4.61 6.07
CA VAL A 83 9.47 5.80 5.80
C VAL A 83 10.40 5.58 4.61
N GLU A 84 11.08 4.46 4.55
CA GLU A 84 11.97 4.13 3.43
C GLU A 84 11.23 4.03 2.11
N CYS A 85 10.09 3.36 2.11
CA CYS A 85 9.28 3.21 0.91
C CYS A 85 8.70 4.57 0.47
N ARG A 86 8.20 5.35 1.41
CA ARG A 86 7.65 6.69 1.14
C ARG A 86 8.68 7.63 0.50
N ARG A 87 9.93 7.52 0.93
CA ARG A 87 11.01 8.37 0.42
C ARG A 87 11.11 8.32 -1.10
N GLN A 88 10.90 7.18 -1.71
CA GLN A 88 10.93 7.04 -3.16
C GLN A 88 9.88 7.90 -3.84
N TYR A 89 8.67 7.95 -3.27
CA TYR A 89 7.56 8.72 -3.83
C TYR A 89 7.71 10.21 -3.57
N ASP A 90 8.28 10.60 -2.43
CA ASP A 90 8.57 12.00 -2.13
C ASP A 90 9.61 12.57 -3.11
N VAL A 91 10.66 11.80 -3.40
CA VAL A 91 11.68 12.21 -4.37
C VAL A 91 11.09 12.34 -5.77
N ALA A 92 10.26 11.36 -6.20
CA ALA A 92 9.61 11.39 -7.51
C ALA A 92 8.69 12.62 -7.66
N GLN A 93 7.94 12.96 -6.60
CA GLN A 93 7.09 14.15 -6.61
C GLN A 93 7.92 15.43 -6.70
N TYR A 94 9.02 15.49 -5.98
CA TYR A 94 9.92 16.64 -6.00
C TYR A 94 10.53 16.84 -7.37
N GLU A 95 10.97 15.77 -8.03
CA GLU A 95 11.52 15.82 -9.37
C GLU A 95 10.48 16.30 -10.38
N THR A 96 9.24 15.84 -10.26
CA THR A 96 8.13 16.27 -11.10
C THR A 96 7.87 17.77 -10.92
N MET A 97 7.88 18.27 -9.69
CA MET A 97 7.71 19.69 -9.40
C MET A 97 8.84 20.53 -9.99
N LEU A 98 10.08 20.07 -9.91
CA LEU A 98 11.23 20.76 -10.48
C LEU A 98 11.13 20.84 -12.01
N ALA A 99 10.73 19.75 -12.66
CA ALA A 99 10.55 19.71 -14.11
C ALA A 99 9.48 20.71 -14.55
N ALA A 100 8.34 20.75 -13.84
CA ALA A 100 7.26 21.69 -14.13
C ALA A 100 7.71 23.14 -13.95
N THR A 101 8.48 23.42 -12.88
CA THR A 101 9.01 24.75 -12.59
C THR A 101 9.99 25.18 -13.67
N THR A 102 10.84 24.28 -14.13
CA THR A 102 11.82 24.56 -15.18
C THR A 102 11.12 24.91 -16.50
N GLU A 103 10.07 24.16 -16.83
CA GLU A 103 9.28 24.42 -18.03
C GLU A 103 8.62 25.80 -17.97
N VAL A 104 8.10 26.20 -16.84
CA VAL A 104 7.45 27.51 -16.65
C VAL A 104 8.47 28.64 -16.71
N SER A 105 9.69 28.38 -16.22
CA SER A 105 10.77 29.40 -16.20
C SER A 105 11.39 29.66 -17.56
N SER A 106 11.23 28.73 -18.46
CA SER A 106 11.84 28.86 -19.79
C SER A 106 10.88 29.47 -20.80
#